data_448ba3bcee283fcfaea5a2feae25d473
#
_entry.id   448ba3bcee283fcfaea5a2feae25d473
#
_cell.length_a   1.000
_cell.length_b   1.000
_cell.length_c   1.000
_cell.angle_alpha   90.00
_cell.angle_beta   90.00
_cell.angle_gamma   90.00
#
_symmetry.space_group_name_H-M   'P 1'
#
loop_
_entity.id
_entity.type
_entity.pdbx_description
1 polymer ?
#
loop_
_entity_poly.entity_id
_entity_poly.type
_entity_poly.pdbx_seq_one_letter_code
_entity_poly.pdbx_strand_id
1 'polypeptide(L)'
;XXXAFSKAILERLALTDPTEIITLIYEHTQPRLCISSITRTVLLLATQNNEIAKRIVDRAVTHLVQLLQMMFRKEPQVKKFPIVTCGGLFENQYFVQCFQAKLQQSTIDNQIIQPEVPPAIGAFINGLFSEGIPMTKALQQTVKETWMNVKKSNGGI
;
A
#
# COMPACT_ATOMS: atom_id res chain seq x y z
N UNK A 1 23.91 7.88 8.50
CA UNK A 1 22.76 7.46 8.51
C UNK A 1 21.73 8.49 8.79
N UNK A 2 21.71 8.95 9.68
CA UNK A 2 20.74 9.86 9.99
C UNK A 2 20.81 11.09 9.22
N UNK A 3 21.79 11.41 8.89
CA UNK A 3 22.01 12.58 8.14
C UNK A 3 21.55 12.46 6.76
N ALA A 4 21.87 11.39 6.19
CA ALA A 4 21.46 11.14 4.80
C ALA A 4 19.93 10.95 4.70
N PHE A 5 19.34 10.28 5.65
CA PHE A 5 17.90 10.08 5.69
C PHE A 5 17.16 11.42 5.83
N SER A 6 17.55 12.22 6.83
CA SER A 6 16.91 13.53 7.06
C SER A 6 17.05 14.44 5.83
N LYS A 7 18.25 14.48 5.27
CA LYS A 7 18.52 15.27 4.07
C LYS A 7 17.60 14.88 2.91
N ALA A 8 17.47 13.58 2.65
CA ALA A 8 16.62 13.09 1.55
C ALA A 8 15.14 13.46 1.76
N ILE A 9 14.64 13.37 3.00
CA ILE A 9 13.26 13.76 3.31
C ILE A 9 13.07 15.28 3.14
N LEU A 10 14.00 16.07 3.67
CA LEU A 10 13.91 17.55 3.55
C LEU A 10 13.99 17.98 2.10
N GLU A 11 14.90 17.41 1.31
CA GLU A 11 14.99 17.68 -0.13
C GLU A 11 13.69 17.33 -0.85
N ARG A 12 13.10 16.18 -0.52
CA ARG A 12 11.83 15.74 -1.13
C ARG A 12 10.70 16.74 -0.85
N LEU A 13 10.71 17.35 0.33
CA LEU A 13 9.68 18.31 0.76
C LEU A 13 10.03 19.78 0.44
N ALA A 14 11.21 20.01 -0.12
CA ALA A 14 11.77 21.36 -0.39
C ALA A 14 11.84 22.20 0.90
N LEU A 15 12.27 21.56 1.99
CA LEU A 15 12.44 22.20 3.30
C LEU A 15 13.91 22.25 3.69
N THR A 16 14.25 23.20 4.57
CA THR A 16 15.60 23.33 5.12
C THR A 16 15.69 22.88 6.60
N ASP A 17 14.58 22.96 7.32
CA ASP A 17 14.53 22.66 8.75
C ASP A 17 13.50 21.58 9.02
N PRO A 18 13.86 20.52 9.77
CA PRO A 18 12.91 19.45 10.12
C PRO A 18 11.65 19.92 10.86
N THR A 19 11.73 21.03 11.63
CA THR A 19 10.57 21.53 12.37
C THR A 19 9.46 22.04 11.44
N GLU A 20 9.81 22.39 10.21
CA GLU A 20 8.84 22.89 9.22
C GLU A 20 7.92 21.77 8.70
N ILE A 21 8.27 20.49 8.91
CA ILE A 21 7.48 19.35 8.42
C ILE A 21 6.08 19.38 8.98
N ILE A 22 5.95 19.66 10.29
CA ILE A 22 4.65 19.68 10.96
C ILE A 22 3.75 20.74 10.32
N THR A 23 4.27 21.97 10.19
CA THR A 23 3.55 23.08 9.56
C THR A 23 3.15 22.73 8.13
N LEU A 24 4.10 22.21 7.35
CA LEU A 24 3.83 21.82 5.96
C LEU A 24 2.67 20.82 5.86
N ILE A 25 2.66 19.78 6.71
CA ILE A 25 1.63 18.74 6.65
C ILE A 25 0.26 19.31 7.04
N TYR A 26 0.22 20.11 8.15
CA TYR A 26 -1.05 20.66 8.64
C TYR A 26 -1.63 21.74 7.73
N GLU A 27 -0.77 22.53 7.08
CA GLU A 27 -1.21 23.62 6.20
C GLU A 27 -1.37 23.19 4.73
N HIS A 28 -0.92 21.98 4.37
CA HIS A 28 -0.99 21.50 2.99
C HIS A 28 -2.45 21.29 2.58
N THR A 29 -2.79 21.76 1.38
CA THR A 29 -4.14 21.58 0.82
C THR A 29 -4.50 20.11 0.65
N GLN A 30 -3.50 19.25 0.43
CA GLN A 30 -3.69 17.80 0.28
C GLN A 30 -2.65 17.04 1.11
N PRO A 31 -2.84 16.97 2.43
CA PRO A 31 -1.85 16.33 3.32
C PRO A 31 -1.52 14.88 2.94
N ARG A 32 -2.52 14.15 2.39
CA ARG A 32 -2.31 12.76 1.98
C ARG A 32 -1.25 12.63 0.87
N LEU A 33 -1.21 13.57 -0.06
CA LEU A 33 -0.20 13.55 -1.14
C LEU A 33 1.19 13.83 -0.56
N CYS A 34 1.29 14.76 0.38
CA CYS A 34 2.53 15.06 1.07
C CYS A 34 3.07 13.80 1.77
N ILE A 35 2.23 13.16 2.60
CA ILE A 35 2.60 11.94 3.33
C ILE A 35 2.99 10.82 2.35
N SER A 36 2.23 10.67 1.26
CA SER A 36 2.48 9.64 0.24
C SER A 36 3.84 9.85 -0.44
N SER A 37 4.25 11.11 -0.68
CA SER A 37 5.56 11.38 -1.28
C SER A 37 6.69 11.03 -0.31
N ILE A 38 6.52 11.30 0.99
CA ILE A 38 7.48 10.90 2.02
C ILE A 38 7.61 9.37 2.04
N THR A 39 6.48 8.67 1.99
CA THR A 39 6.45 7.20 2.01
C THR A 39 7.28 6.61 0.86
N ARG A 40 7.13 7.14 -0.35
CA ARG A 40 7.91 6.69 -1.51
C ARG A 40 9.41 6.89 -1.28
N THR A 41 9.78 8.04 -0.72
CA THR A 41 11.19 8.34 -0.41
C THR A 41 11.74 7.35 0.63
N VAL A 42 10.96 7.06 1.68
CA VAL A 42 11.37 6.08 2.71
C VAL A 42 11.58 4.69 2.07
N LEU A 43 10.64 4.25 1.22
CA LEU A 43 10.76 2.96 0.56
C LEU A 43 11.99 2.91 -0.35
N LEU A 44 12.26 3.96 -1.11
CA LEU A 44 13.45 4.04 -1.96
C LEU A 44 14.73 3.96 -1.11
N LEU A 45 14.80 4.71 -0.02
CA LEU A 45 15.96 4.69 0.87
C LEU A 45 16.16 3.30 1.49
N ALA A 46 15.07 2.60 1.81
CA ALA A 46 15.15 1.25 2.37
C ALA A 46 15.77 0.28 1.35
N THR A 47 15.39 0.38 0.07
CA THR A 47 16.01 -0.46 -0.98
C THR A 47 17.49 -0.10 -1.19
N GLN A 48 17.90 1.10 -0.83
CA GLN A 48 19.30 1.55 -0.88
C GLN A 48 20.05 1.23 0.42
N ASN A 49 19.51 0.34 1.24
CA ASN A 49 20.12 -0.12 2.49
C ASN A 49 20.26 0.95 3.57
N ASN A 50 19.43 2.00 3.54
CA ASN A 50 19.41 2.97 4.63
C ASN A 50 18.75 2.33 5.86
N GLU A 51 19.48 2.19 6.95
CA GLU A 51 19.04 1.47 8.15
C GLU A 51 17.86 2.11 8.86
N ILE A 52 17.75 3.45 8.82
CA ILE A 52 16.61 4.16 9.42
C ILE A 52 15.34 3.84 8.61
N ALA A 53 15.44 3.94 7.29
CA ALA A 53 14.32 3.65 6.40
C ALA A 53 13.86 2.19 6.56
N LYS A 54 14.80 1.24 6.64
CA LYS A 54 14.47 -0.18 6.87
C LYS A 54 13.70 -0.37 8.17
N ARG A 55 14.14 0.28 9.26
CA ARG A 55 13.44 0.18 10.55
C ARG A 55 12.03 0.75 10.48
N ILE A 56 11.85 1.85 9.73
CA ILE A 56 10.51 2.43 9.55
C ILE A 56 9.60 1.44 8.82
N VAL A 57 10.08 0.82 7.73
CA VAL A 57 9.32 -0.16 6.97
C VAL A 57 9.02 -1.39 7.83
N ASP A 58 10.01 -1.90 8.57
CA ASP A 58 9.80 -3.06 9.45
C ASP A 58 8.74 -2.78 10.51
N ARG A 59 8.76 -1.59 11.12
CA ARG A 59 7.74 -1.19 12.10
C ARG A 59 6.35 -1.14 11.46
N ALA A 60 6.24 -0.55 10.28
CA ALA A 60 4.95 -0.45 9.57
C ALA A 60 4.40 -1.85 9.26
N VAL A 61 5.25 -2.73 8.76
CA VAL A 61 4.87 -4.10 8.43
C VAL A 61 4.48 -4.88 9.69
N THR A 62 5.25 -4.71 10.79
CA THR A 62 4.96 -5.35 12.08
C THR A 62 3.57 -4.93 12.57
N HIS A 63 3.23 -3.64 12.51
CA HIS A 63 1.91 -3.16 12.91
C HIS A 63 0.80 -3.78 12.07
N LEU A 64 1.00 -3.92 10.76
CA LEU A 64 -0.01 -4.56 9.89
C LEU A 64 -0.26 -6.01 10.29
N VAL A 65 0.83 -6.76 10.55
CA VAL A 65 0.70 -8.16 10.96
C VAL A 65 0.01 -8.25 12.33
N GLN A 66 0.35 -7.37 13.27
CA GLN A 66 -0.32 -7.30 14.58
C GLN A 66 -1.82 -7.02 14.44
N LEU A 67 -2.20 -6.12 13.53
CA LEU A 67 -3.62 -5.83 13.26
C LEU A 67 -4.35 -7.07 12.75
N LEU A 68 -3.73 -7.84 11.84
CA LEU A 68 -4.28 -9.10 11.36
C LEU A 68 -4.44 -10.11 12.50
N GLN A 69 -3.42 -10.24 13.35
CA GLN A 69 -3.48 -11.14 14.51
C GLN A 69 -4.63 -10.75 15.46
N MET A 70 -4.79 -9.47 15.71
CA MET A 70 -5.88 -8.95 16.55
C MET A 70 -7.24 -9.27 15.93
N MET A 71 -7.39 -9.05 14.62
CA MET A 71 -8.62 -9.36 13.90
C MET A 71 -8.95 -10.85 13.99
N PHE A 72 -7.96 -11.72 13.78
CA PHE A 72 -8.16 -13.17 13.84
C PHE A 72 -8.50 -13.64 15.26
N ARG A 73 -8.04 -12.93 16.29
CA ARG A 73 -8.44 -13.24 17.67
C ARG A 73 -9.89 -12.85 17.95
N LYS A 74 -10.29 -11.67 17.44
CA LYS A 74 -11.66 -11.18 17.64
C LYS A 74 -12.69 -11.96 16.83
N GLU A 75 -12.32 -12.31 15.61
CA GLU A 75 -13.24 -12.97 14.65
C GLU A 75 -12.56 -14.21 14.07
N PRO A 76 -12.48 -15.31 14.84
CA PRO A 76 -11.75 -16.51 14.39
C PRO A 76 -12.24 -17.08 13.06
N GLN A 77 -13.52 -16.88 12.72
CA GLN A 77 -14.09 -17.37 11.48
C GLN A 77 -13.45 -16.75 10.23
N VAL A 78 -12.80 -15.57 10.35
CA VAL A 78 -12.17 -14.96 9.18
C VAL A 78 -10.82 -15.61 8.84
N LYS A 79 -10.28 -16.46 9.71
CA LYS A 79 -9.03 -17.18 9.45
C LYS A 79 -9.08 -18.07 8.21
N LYS A 80 -10.28 -18.48 7.79
CA LYS A 80 -10.45 -19.35 6.61
C LYS A 80 -10.41 -18.59 5.28
N PHE A 81 -10.44 -17.25 5.32
CA PHE A 81 -10.48 -16.44 4.10
C PHE A 81 -9.08 -15.97 3.71
N PRO A 82 -8.83 -15.76 2.42
CA PRO A 82 -7.55 -15.19 2.00
C PRO A 82 -7.39 -13.74 2.45
N ILE A 83 -6.15 -13.30 2.55
CA ILE A 83 -5.80 -11.92 2.84
C ILE A 83 -5.66 -11.19 1.50
N VAL A 84 -6.50 -10.18 1.28
CA VAL A 84 -6.45 -9.38 0.04
C VAL A 84 -5.67 -8.10 0.34
N THR A 85 -4.57 -7.89 -0.40
CA THR A 85 -3.71 -6.71 -0.25
C THR A 85 -4.00 -5.70 -1.35
N CYS A 86 -4.26 -4.45 -1.00
CA CYS A 86 -4.56 -3.39 -1.97
C CYS A 86 -4.00 -2.05 -1.49
N GLY A 87 -3.85 -1.12 -2.43
CA GLY A 87 -3.32 0.21 -2.15
C GLY A 87 -1.86 0.35 -2.52
N GLY A 88 -1.40 1.59 -2.62
CA GLY A 88 -0.09 1.93 -3.18
C GLY A 88 1.11 1.28 -2.49
N LEU A 89 1.03 1.03 -1.17
CA LEU A 89 2.11 0.35 -0.46
C LEU A 89 2.32 -1.08 -1.00
N PHE A 90 1.23 -1.76 -1.33
CA PHE A 90 1.30 -3.14 -1.83
C PHE A 90 1.62 -3.22 -3.34
N GLU A 91 1.79 -2.08 -4.01
CA GLU A 91 2.37 -2.01 -5.35
C GLU A 91 3.90 -1.98 -5.29
N ASN A 92 4.48 -1.66 -4.13
CA ASN A 92 5.92 -1.61 -3.93
C ASN A 92 6.45 -3.00 -3.58
N GLN A 93 7.33 -3.53 -4.42
CA GLN A 93 7.85 -4.89 -4.28
C GLN A 93 8.61 -5.10 -2.96
N TYR A 94 9.41 -4.12 -2.56
CA TYR A 94 10.18 -4.20 -1.30
C TYR A 94 9.22 -4.33 -0.10
N PHE A 95 8.18 -3.49 -0.07
CA PHE A 95 7.19 -3.53 1.01
C PHE A 95 6.47 -4.87 1.06
N VAL A 96 6.07 -5.40 -0.11
CA VAL A 96 5.40 -6.70 -0.22
C VAL A 96 6.30 -7.81 0.32
N GLN A 97 7.58 -7.82 -0.05
CA GLN A 97 8.55 -8.82 0.43
C GLN A 97 8.70 -8.76 1.95
N CYS A 98 8.82 -7.55 2.52
CA CYS A 98 8.91 -7.38 3.97
C CYS A 98 7.64 -7.89 4.66
N PHE A 99 6.47 -7.58 4.10
CA PHE A 99 5.18 -8.03 4.65
C PHE A 99 5.07 -9.56 4.62
N GLN A 100 5.39 -10.17 3.49
CA GLN A 100 5.35 -11.64 3.35
C GLN A 100 6.32 -12.33 4.34
N ALA A 101 7.54 -11.79 4.45
CA ALA A 101 8.52 -12.33 5.39
C ALA A 101 8.03 -12.26 6.83
N LYS A 102 7.39 -11.14 7.21
CA LYS A 102 6.85 -10.96 8.56
C LYS A 102 5.66 -11.89 8.81
N LEU A 103 4.80 -12.10 7.81
CA LEU A 103 3.69 -13.06 7.92
C LEU A 103 4.21 -14.48 8.15
N GLN A 104 5.25 -14.90 7.41
CA GLN A 104 5.84 -16.22 7.55
C GLN A 104 6.42 -16.46 8.95
N GLN A 105 6.86 -15.39 9.62
CA GLN A 105 7.35 -15.45 11.01
C GLN A 105 6.22 -15.50 12.03
N SER A 106 4.99 -15.27 11.60
CA SER A 106 3.81 -15.27 12.46
C SER A 106 3.06 -16.59 12.33
N THR A 107 1.96 -16.72 13.06
CA THR A 107 1.08 -17.90 12.97
C THR A 107 0.03 -17.77 11.85
N ILE A 108 0.18 -16.74 10.99
CA ILE A 108 -0.75 -16.46 9.89
C ILE A 108 -0.22 -17.14 8.63
N ASP A 109 -0.95 -18.16 8.16
CA ASP A 109 -0.58 -18.90 6.95
C ASP A 109 -1.61 -18.77 5.84
N ASN A 110 -2.45 -17.74 5.93
CA ASN A 110 -3.51 -17.50 4.95
C ASN A 110 -2.91 -17.16 3.58
N GLN A 111 -3.62 -17.59 2.53
CA GLN A 111 -3.27 -17.21 1.16
C GLN A 111 -3.34 -15.68 1.01
N ILE A 112 -2.32 -15.10 0.40
CA ILE A 112 -2.29 -13.67 0.08
C ILE A 112 -2.70 -13.51 -1.39
N ILE A 113 -3.68 -12.65 -1.63
CA ILE A 113 -4.16 -12.34 -2.97
C ILE A 113 -3.94 -10.86 -3.23
N GLN A 114 -3.26 -10.55 -4.32
CA GLN A 114 -3.15 -9.19 -4.81
C GLN A 114 -4.14 -9.03 -5.96
N PRO A 115 -5.17 -8.18 -5.81
CA PRO A 115 -6.20 -8.06 -6.84
C PRO A 115 -5.64 -7.44 -8.12
N GLU A 116 -6.14 -7.92 -9.26
CA GLU A 116 -5.72 -7.42 -10.58
C GLU A 116 -6.30 -6.05 -10.89
N VAL A 117 -7.40 -5.69 -10.21
CA VAL A 117 -8.06 -4.38 -10.38
C VAL A 117 -8.29 -3.77 -8.99
N PRO A 118 -8.33 -2.43 -8.88
CA PRO A 118 -8.54 -1.81 -7.58
C PRO A 118 -9.94 -2.06 -7.02
N PRO A 119 -10.12 -1.88 -5.70
CA PRO A 119 -11.41 -2.13 -5.04
C PRO A 119 -12.58 -1.37 -5.64
N ALA A 120 -12.36 -0.16 -6.17
CA ALA A 120 -13.42 0.63 -6.82
C ALA A 120 -13.99 -0.10 -8.04
N ILE A 121 -13.14 -0.76 -8.82
CA ILE A 121 -13.58 -1.57 -9.97
C ILE A 121 -14.37 -2.79 -9.47
N GLY A 122 -13.91 -3.42 -8.38
CA GLY A 122 -14.63 -4.52 -7.75
C GLY A 122 -16.04 -4.10 -7.29
N ALA A 123 -16.15 -2.92 -6.69
CA ALA A 123 -17.44 -2.36 -6.27
C ALA A 123 -18.36 -2.11 -7.46
N PHE A 124 -17.81 -1.58 -8.56
CA PHE A 124 -18.57 -1.37 -9.80
C PHE A 124 -19.10 -2.71 -10.35
N ILE A 125 -18.23 -3.73 -10.39
CA ILE A 125 -18.61 -5.09 -10.83
C ILE A 125 -19.75 -5.63 -9.96
N ASN A 126 -19.66 -5.46 -8.64
CA ASN A 126 -20.72 -5.87 -7.72
C ASN A 126 -22.04 -5.14 -8.00
N GLY A 127 -21.97 -3.85 -8.32
CA GLY A 127 -23.14 -3.08 -8.72
C GLY A 127 -23.82 -3.66 -9.97
N LEU A 128 -23.04 -3.98 -10.99
CA LEU A 128 -23.58 -4.61 -12.21
C LEU A 128 -24.26 -5.94 -11.87
N PHE A 129 -23.62 -6.74 -11.02
CA PHE A 129 -24.16 -8.03 -10.60
C PHE A 129 -25.50 -7.86 -9.87
N SER A 130 -25.62 -6.85 -9.01
CA SER A 130 -26.85 -6.54 -8.28
C SER A 130 -27.99 -6.15 -9.21
N GLU A 131 -27.67 -5.56 -10.37
CA GLU A 131 -28.65 -5.18 -11.40
C GLU A 131 -28.93 -6.33 -12.39
N GLY A 132 -28.46 -7.54 -12.07
CA GLY A 132 -28.73 -8.73 -12.89
C GLY A 132 -27.85 -8.86 -14.13
N ILE A 133 -26.77 -8.07 -14.22
CA ILE A 133 -25.82 -8.15 -15.34
C ILE A 133 -24.74 -9.17 -14.99
N PRO A 134 -24.71 -10.35 -15.66
CA PRO A 134 -23.74 -11.39 -15.28
C PRO A 134 -22.32 -11.01 -15.70
N MET A 135 -21.36 -11.37 -14.85
CA MET A 135 -19.94 -11.16 -15.14
C MET A 135 -19.45 -12.24 -16.11
N THR A 136 -19.62 -12.00 -17.40
CA THR A 136 -19.10 -12.90 -18.44
C THR A 136 -17.57 -12.75 -18.56
N LYS A 137 -16.93 -13.76 -19.15
CA LYS A 137 -15.47 -13.70 -19.41
C LYS A 137 -15.12 -12.50 -20.30
N ALA A 138 -15.97 -12.20 -21.28
CA ALA A 138 -15.77 -11.04 -22.17
C ALA A 138 -15.80 -9.73 -21.38
N LEU A 139 -16.79 -9.57 -20.49
CA LEU A 139 -16.89 -8.35 -19.65
C LEU A 139 -15.69 -8.24 -18.70
N GLN A 140 -15.25 -9.36 -18.10
CA GLN A 140 -14.06 -9.37 -17.25
C GLN A 140 -12.83 -8.88 -18.01
N GLN A 141 -12.65 -9.40 -19.22
CA GLN A 141 -11.52 -9.01 -20.06
C GLN A 141 -11.58 -7.53 -20.44
N THR A 142 -12.74 -7.05 -20.84
CA THR A 142 -12.96 -5.63 -21.17
C THR A 142 -12.60 -4.73 -19.98
N VAL A 143 -13.08 -5.09 -18.77
CA VAL A 143 -12.81 -4.30 -17.55
C VAL A 143 -11.30 -4.24 -17.28
N LYS A 144 -10.60 -5.38 -17.38
CA LYS A 144 -9.15 -5.43 -17.16
C LYS A 144 -8.40 -4.57 -18.19
N GLU A 145 -8.72 -4.70 -19.46
CA GLU A 145 -8.06 -3.96 -20.54
C GLU A 145 -8.29 -2.46 -20.41
N THR A 146 -9.53 -2.06 -20.11
CA THR A 146 -9.87 -0.65 -19.90
C THR A 146 -9.07 -0.10 -18.73
N TRP A 147 -9.01 -0.83 -17.60
CA TRP A 147 -8.23 -0.41 -16.44
C TRP A 147 -6.75 -0.27 -16.76
N MET A 148 -6.17 -1.25 -17.46
CA MET A 148 -4.75 -1.20 -17.84
C MET A 148 -4.44 -0.01 -18.74
N ASN A 149 -5.36 0.35 -19.64
CA ASN A 149 -5.21 1.51 -20.52
C ASN A 149 -5.26 2.81 -19.72
N VAL A 150 -6.22 2.92 -18.78
CA VAL A 150 -6.33 4.09 -17.88
C VAL A 150 -5.04 4.25 -17.05
N LYS A 151 -4.53 3.14 -16.53
CA LYS A 151 -3.30 3.16 -15.72
C LYS A 151 -2.11 3.66 -16.54
N LYS A 152 -2.00 3.22 -17.80
CA LYS A 152 -0.93 3.67 -18.71
C LYS A 152 -1.06 5.17 -19.05
N SER A 153 -2.28 5.63 -19.34
CA SER A 153 -2.51 7.03 -19.74
C SER A 153 -2.27 8.01 -18.60
N ASN A 154 -2.48 7.59 -17.35
CA ASN A 154 -2.25 8.43 -16.18
C ASN A 154 -0.81 8.37 -15.66
N GLY A 155 0.11 7.79 -16.40
CA GLY A 155 1.54 7.87 -16.14
C GLY A 155 2.04 7.12 -14.94
N GLY A 156 1.42 6.01 -14.59
CA GLY A 156 1.89 5.15 -13.50
C GLY A 156 2.19 5.91 -12.21
N ILE A 157 1.16 6.29 -11.45
CA ILE A 157 1.36 6.93 -10.15
C ILE A 157 2.07 5.96 -9.17
#